data_26bb3358901b817dd206cd8b8f27dc5c
#
_entry.id   26bb3358901b817dd206cd8b8f27dc5c
#
_cell.length_a   1.000
_cell.length_b   1.000
_cell.length_c   1.000
_cell.angle_alpha   90.00
_cell.angle_beta   90.00
_cell.angle_gamma   90.00
#
_symmetry.space_group_name_H-M   'P 1'
#
loop_
_entity.id
_entity.type
_entity.pdbx_description
1 polymer ?
#
loop_
_entity_poly.entity_id
_entity_poly.type
_entity_poly.pdbx_seq_one_letter_code
_entity_poly.pdbx_strand_id
1 'polypeptide(L)'
;MNIRGYFFMSVEAGKLMREGGGGSIINVASINAVSPGAYQGVYSMTKAAVVNMTKVFAKECAEFGIRCNALLPGLTDTKFASALVKNDAILNMALSQIPLKRVAAPSEMAGAVLYLASEASSYTTGVALNVDGGFLS
;
A
#
# COMPACT_ATOMS: atom_id res chain seq x y z
N MET A 1 -15.42 -5.63 1.28
CA MET A 1 -15.37 -4.27 1.84
C MET A 1 -14.18 -3.44 1.33
N ASN A 2 -13.00 -4.03 1.14
CA ASN A 2 -11.80 -3.28 0.75
C ASN A 2 -11.93 -2.50 -0.57
N ILE A 3 -12.23 -3.14 -1.71
CA ILE A 3 -12.23 -2.48 -3.03
C ILE A 3 -13.22 -1.33 -3.09
N ARG A 4 -14.46 -1.55 -2.65
CA ARG A 4 -15.53 -0.53 -2.70
C ARG A 4 -15.16 0.73 -1.92
N GLY A 5 -14.60 0.57 -0.72
CA GLY A 5 -14.19 1.70 0.12
C GLY A 5 -13.08 2.53 -0.53
N TYR A 6 -12.03 1.87 -1.01
CA TYR A 6 -10.94 2.56 -1.72
C TYR A 6 -11.42 3.30 -2.96
N PHE A 7 -12.30 2.66 -3.75
CA PHE A 7 -12.82 3.28 -4.97
C PHE A 7 -13.60 4.57 -4.67
N PHE A 8 -14.60 4.50 -3.81
CA PHE A 8 -15.42 5.68 -3.52
C PHE A 8 -14.63 6.77 -2.79
N MET A 9 -13.75 6.41 -1.86
CA MET A 9 -12.89 7.40 -1.20
C MET A 9 -11.94 8.08 -2.21
N SER A 10 -11.38 7.34 -3.16
CA SER A 10 -10.52 7.92 -4.19
C SER A 10 -11.30 8.82 -5.14
N VAL A 11 -12.55 8.46 -5.49
CA VAL A 11 -13.43 9.30 -6.31
C VAL A 11 -13.74 10.61 -5.61
N GLU A 12 -14.19 10.56 -4.35
CA GLU A 12 -14.58 11.77 -3.62
C GLU A 12 -13.36 12.65 -3.29
N ALA A 13 -12.23 12.05 -2.89
CA ALA A 13 -10.99 12.78 -2.70
C ALA A 13 -10.52 13.43 -4.01
N GLY A 14 -10.59 12.72 -5.14
CA GLY A 14 -10.23 13.25 -6.44
C GLY A 14 -11.07 14.46 -6.87
N LYS A 15 -12.38 14.44 -6.60
CA LYS A 15 -13.26 15.60 -6.86
C LYS A 15 -12.82 16.84 -6.07
N LEU A 16 -12.60 16.67 -4.75
CA LEU A 16 -12.16 17.77 -3.88
C LEU A 16 -10.77 18.30 -4.28
N MET A 17 -9.84 17.40 -4.61
CA MET A 17 -8.50 17.78 -5.03
C MET A 17 -8.49 18.50 -6.37
N ARG A 18 -9.37 18.11 -7.30
CA ARG A 18 -9.54 18.80 -8.59
C ARG A 18 -9.99 20.24 -8.38
N GLU A 19 -10.94 20.48 -7.48
CA GLU A 19 -11.41 21.84 -7.13
C GLU A 19 -10.33 22.63 -6.40
N GLY A 20 -9.49 21.95 -5.59
CA GLY A 20 -8.39 22.55 -4.83
C GLY A 20 -7.08 22.76 -5.61
N GLY A 21 -7.02 22.41 -6.90
CA GLY A 21 -5.85 22.61 -7.76
C GLY A 21 -4.81 21.50 -7.71
N GLY A 22 -5.16 20.30 -7.25
CA GLY A 22 -4.30 19.12 -7.24
C GLY A 22 -4.20 18.41 -5.89
N GLY A 23 -3.40 17.34 -5.83
CA GLY A 23 -3.23 16.60 -4.58
C GLY A 23 -2.50 15.27 -4.73
N SER A 24 -2.45 14.51 -3.62
CA SER A 24 -1.86 13.17 -3.59
C SER A 24 -2.77 12.16 -2.90
N ILE A 25 -3.16 11.12 -3.61
CA ILE A 25 -3.91 9.97 -3.10
C ILE A 25 -2.93 8.84 -2.82
N ILE A 26 -2.95 8.29 -1.61
CA ILE A 26 -2.11 7.17 -1.22
C ILE A 26 -3.00 6.00 -0.77
N ASN A 27 -3.05 4.96 -1.58
CA ASN A 27 -3.82 3.75 -1.29
C ASN A 27 -2.94 2.72 -0.55
N VAL A 28 -3.31 2.34 0.67
CA VAL A 28 -2.57 1.33 1.44
C VAL A 28 -3.00 -0.07 0.99
N ALA A 29 -2.18 -0.70 0.14
CA ALA A 29 -2.39 -2.07 -0.33
C ALA A 29 -1.73 -3.10 0.63
N SER A 30 -0.88 -3.98 0.11
CA SER A 30 -0.07 -4.98 0.83
C SER A 30 0.89 -5.64 -0.15
N ILE A 31 1.99 -6.20 0.33
CA ILE A 31 2.83 -7.13 -0.46
C ILE A 31 2.03 -8.30 -1.03
N ASN A 32 0.93 -8.68 -0.38
CA ASN A 32 0.02 -9.73 -0.86
C ASN A 32 -0.69 -9.38 -2.18
N ALA A 33 -0.63 -8.13 -2.62
CA ALA A 33 -1.09 -7.73 -3.95
C ALA A 33 -0.20 -8.30 -5.07
N VAL A 34 1.05 -8.61 -4.75
CA VAL A 34 2.09 -9.11 -5.68
C VAL A 34 2.42 -10.57 -5.39
N SER A 35 2.64 -10.91 -4.12
CA SER A 35 2.93 -12.26 -3.63
C SER A 35 1.81 -12.73 -2.69
N PRO A 36 0.79 -13.46 -3.19
CA PRO A 36 -0.35 -13.88 -2.38
C PRO A 36 0.07 -14.80 -1.22
N GLY A 37 -0.36 -14.46 -0.01
CA GLY A 37 -0.15 -15.31 1.16
C GLY A 37 -1.04 -16.55 1.15
N ALA A 38 -0.53 -17.69 1.65
CA ALA A 38 -1.31 -18.90 1.83
C ALA A 38 -2.55 -18.62 2.73
N TYR A 39 -3.69 -19.17 2.35
CA TYR A 39 -5.00 -18.96 3.01
C TYR A 39 -5.50 -17.51 3.02
N GLN A 40 -4.86 -16.59 2.28
CA GLN A 40 -5.23 -15.18 2.16
C GLN A 40 -5.71 -14.80 0.75
N GLY A 41 -6.25 -15.75 -0.01
CA GLY A 41 -6.60 -15.55 -1.42
C GLY A 41 -7.53 -14.37 -1.68
N VAL A 42 -8.67 -14.29 -0.98
CA VAL A 42 -9.61 -13.16 -1.14
C VAL A 42 -8.97 -11.82 -0.75
N TYR A 43 -8.22 -11.80 0.35
CA TYR A 43 -7.48 -10.59 0.76
C TYR A 43 -6.48 -10.16 -0.31
N SER A 44 -5.68 -11.10 -0.81
CA SER A 44 -4.67 -10.84 -1.85
C SER A 44 -5.31 -10.30 -3.14
N MET A 45 -6.42 -10.92 -3.60
CA MET A 45 -7.17 -10.44 -4.75
C MET A 45 -7.67 -8.99 -4.56
N THR A 46 -8.20 -8.67 -3.36
CA THR A 46 -8.65 -7.30 -3.08
C THR A 46 -7.50 -6.30 -3.09
N LYS A 47 -6.32 -6.69 -2.59
CA LYS A 47 -5.14 -5.81 -2.57
C LYS A 47 -4.51 -5.64 -3.95
N ALA A 48 -4.53 -6.67 -4.80
CA ALA A 48 -4.16 -6.56 -6.20
C ALA A 48 -5.08 -5.60 -6.98
N ALA A 49 -6.38 -5.68 -6.72
CA ALA A 49 -7.37 -4.75 -7.30
C ALA A 49 -7.09 -3.30 -6.87
N VAL A 50 -6.71 -3.05 -5.60
CA VAL A 50 -6.34 -1.69 -5.12
C VAL A 50 -5.11 -1.17 -5.86
N VAL A 51 -4.09 -1.99 -6.09
CA VAL A 51 -2.91 -1.59 -6.88
C VAL A 51 -3.29 -1.24 -8.31
N ASN A 52 -4.11 -2.06 -8.97
CA ASN A 52 -4.54 -1.77 -10.33
C ASN A 52 -5.41 -0.50 -10.40
N MET A 53 -6.35 -0.35 -9.47
CA MET A 53 -7.17 0.86 -9.33
C MET A 53 -6.30 2.12 -9.16
N THR A 54 -5.25 2.05 -8.35
CA THR A 54 -4.30 3.16 -8.17
C THR A 54 -3.69 3.60 -9.50
N LYS A 55 -3.33 2.66 -10.38
CA LYS A 55 -2.80 2.97 -11.73
C LYS A 55 -3.83 3.61 -12.64
N VAL A 56 -5.10 3.22 -12.52
CA VAL A 56 -6.21 3.85 -13.25
C VAL A 56 -6.35 5.30 -12.82
N PHE A 57 -6.50 5.56 -11.51
CA PHE A 57 -6.61 6.93 -10.97
C PHE A 57 -5.37 7.78 -11.29
N ALA A 58 -4.16 7.19 -11.26
CA ALA A 58 -2.95 7.91 -11.64
C ALA A 58 -2.99 8.42 -13.08
N LYS A 59 -3.57 7.66 -14.01
CA LYS A 59 -3.71 8.07 -15.41
C LYS A 59 -4.84 9.07 -15.62
N GLU A 60 -6.01 8.82 -15.00
CA GLU A 60 -7.21 9.60 -15.21
C GLU A 60 -7.21 10.95 -14.48
N CYS A 61 -6.48 11.05 -13.36
CA CYS A 61 -6.46 12.26 -12.55
C CYS A 61 -5.22 13.15 -12.76
N ALA A 62 -4.25 12.70 -13.57
CA ALA A 62 -3.00 13.44 -13.78
C ALA A 62 -3.21 14.83 -14.40
N GLU A 63 -4.17 14.97 -15.31
CA GLU A 63 -4.51 16.26 -15.93
C GLU A 63 -4.99 17.32 -14.93
N PHE A 64 -5.47 16.89 -13.75
CA PHE A 64 -5.92 17.76 -12.65
C PHE A 64 -4.83 18.02 -11.61
N GLY A 65 -3.57 17.66 -11.88
CA GLY A 65 -2.47 17.79 -10.92
C GLY A 65 -2.56 16.82 -9.74
N ILE A 66 -3.31 15.71 -9.87
CA ILE A 66 -3.51 14.73 -8.82
C ILE A 66 -2.62 13.51 -9.07
N ARG A 67 -1.77 13.19 -8.09
CA ARG A 67 -0.97 11.95 -8.09
C ARG A 67 -1.71 10.86 -7.32
N CYS A 68 -1.62 9.62 -7.77
CA CYS A 68 -2.21 8.48 -7.07
C CYS A 68 -1.18 7.34 -7.01
N ASN A 69 -0.81 6.92 -5.78
CA ASN A 69 0.19 5.89 -5.55
C ASN A 69 -0.30 4.85 -4.56
N ALA A 70 0.27 3.65 -4.58
CA ALA A 70 0.00 2.60 -3.61
C ALA A 70 1.21 2.38 -2.70
N LEU A 71 0.97 2.24 -1.40
CA LEU A 71 1.93 1.73 -0.44
C LEU A 71 1.67 0.24 -0.23
N LEU A 72 2.72 -0.59 -0.30
CA LEU A 72 2.66 -2.02 -0.08
C LEU A 72 3.47 -2.39 1.18
N PRO A 73 2.86 -2.32 2.37
CA PRO A 73 3.51 -2.77 3.59
C PRO A 73 3.78 -4.28 3.55
N GLY A 74 4.95 -4.68 4.07
CA GLY A 74 5.27 -6.04 4.45
C GLY A 74 4.71 -6.41 5.82
N LEU A 75 5.32 -7.43 6.44
CA LEU A 75 4.95 -7.86 7.78
C LEU A 75 5.25 -6.76 8.80
N THR A 76 4.18 -6.18 9.34
CA THR A 76 4.23 -5.03 10.26
C THR A 76 3.51 -5.39 11.54
N ASP A 77 4.08 -5.03 12.70
CA ASP A 77 3.51 -5.29 14.03
C ASP A 77 2.25 -4.44 14.23
N THR A 78 1.12 -5.06 13.95
CA THR A 78 -0.22 -4.47 14.07
C THR A 78 -1.18 -5.44 14.72
N LYS A 79 -2.30 -4.95 15.23
CA LYS A 79 -3.38 -5.81 15.75
C LYS A 79 -3.83 -6.85 14.71
N PHE A 80 -3.81 -6.51 13.43
CA PHE A 80 -4.17 -7.42 12.34
C PHE A 80 -3.15 -8.56 12.19
N ALA A 81 -1.86 -8.28 12.33
CA ALA A 81 -0.79 -9.27 12.22
C ALA A 81 -0.53 -10.03 13.53
N SER A 82 -1.20 -9.67 14.63
CA SER A 82 -0.93 -10.21 15.97
C SER A 82 -1.02 -11.73 16.07
N ALA A 83 -1.91 -12.37 15.31
CA ALA A 83 -2.04 -13.83 15.28
C ALA A 83 -0.82 -14.51 14.63
N LEU A 84 -0.20 -13.88 13.63
CA LEU A 84 1.02 -14.37 12.98
C LEU A 84 2.25 -14.15 13.87
N VAL A 85 2.34 -12.98 14.49
CA VAL A 85 3.48 -12.58 15.34
C VAL A 85 3.53 -13.37 16.65
N LYS A 86 2.39 -13.83 17.17
CA LYS A 86 2.31 -14.61 18.43
C LYS A 86 2.63 -16.10 18.26
N ASN A 87 2.75 -16.62 17.06
CA ASN A 87 3.11 -18.01 16.81
C ASN A 87 4.55 -18.08 16.30
N ASP A 88 5.47 -18.51 17.14
CA ASP A 88 6.90 -18.53 16.85
C ASP A 88 7.26 -19.32 15.58
N ALA A 89 6.60 -20.44 15.32
CA ALA A 89 6.86 -21.23 14.11
C ALA A 89 6.45 -20.47 12.83
N ILE A 90 5.27 -19.84 12.85
CA ILE A 90 4.76 -19.04 11.73
C ILE A 90 5.62 -17.79 11.56
N LEU A 91 5.97 -17.13 12.67
CA LEU A 91 6.83 -15.95 12.65
C LEU A 91 8.20 -16.26 12.06
N ASN A 92 8.86 -17.32 12.52
CA ASN A 92 10.18 -17.72 12.02
C ASN A 92 10.14 -18.07 10.52
N MET A 93 9.09 -18.73 10.07
CA MET A 93 8.88 -19.01 8.64
C MET A 93 8.71 -17.72 7.82
N ALA A 94 7.93 -16.75 8.32
CA ALA A 94 7.78 -15.46 7.67
C ALA A 94 9.10 -14.67 7.65
N LEU A 95 9.83 -14.63 8.76
CA LEU A 95 11.12 -13.94 8.88
C LEU A 95 12.20 -14.56 8.00
N SER A 96 12.12 -15.87 7.72
CA SER A 96 13.07 -16.52 6.81
C SER A 96 13.01 -15.95 5.39
N GLN A 97 11.83 -15.47 4.97
CA GLN A 97 11.58 -14.88 3.66
C GLN A 97 11.88 -13.36 3.59
N ILE A 98 12.06 -12.70 4.73
CA ILE A 98 12.35 -11.27 4.80
C ILE A 98 13.86 -11.05 4.93
N PRO A 99 14.54 -10.44 3.95
CA PRO A 99 15.98 -10.16 4.02
C PRO A 99 16.42 -9.42 5.27
N LEU A 100 15.66 -8.42 5.76
CA LEU A 100 15.99 -7.68 6.98
C LEU A 100 15.72 -8.46 8.28
N LYS A 101 15.17 -9.70 8.22
CA LYS A 101 15.00 -10.66 9.33
C LYS A 101 14.26 -10.12 10.56
N ARG A 102 13.37 -9.18 10.37
CA ARG A 102 12.55 -8.60 11.44
C ARG A 102 11.17 -8.17 10.96
N VAL A 103 10.27 -8.03 11.91
CA VAL A 103 8.95 -7.37 11.70
C VAL A 103 9.17 -5.86 11.68
N ALA A 104 8.47 -5.14 10.83
CA ALA A 104 8.50 -3.68 10.82
C ALA A 104 7.64 -3.09 11.95
N ALA A 105 8.09 -1.98 12.54
CA ALA A 105 7.22 -1.14 13.35
C ALA A 105 6.26 -0.33 12.44
N PRO A 106 5.02 -0.03 12.88
CA PRO A 106 4.08 0.79 12.07
C PRO A 106 4.64 2.16 11.68
N SER A 107 5.47 2.76 12.53
CA SER A 107 6.13 4.04 12.26
C SER A 107 7.09 4.01 11.06
N GLU A 108 7.58 2.83 10.67
CA GLU A 108 8.49 2.68 9.52
C GLU A 108 7.77 2.89 8.17
N MET A 109 6.43 2.85 8.17
CA MET A 109 5.63 3.22 7.00
C MET A 109 5.56 4.74 6.78
N ALA A 110 5.75 5.53 7.84
CA ALA A 110 5.53 6.98 7.83
C ALA A 110 6.44 7.72 6.84
N GLY A 111 7.71 7.32 6.72
CA GLY A 111 8.66 7.95 5.78
C GLY A 111 8.21 7.82 4.32
N ALA A 112 7.72 6.62 3.93
CA ALA A 112 7.20 6.38 2.59
C ALA A 112 5.91 7.17 2.33
N VAL A 113 5.02 7.26 3.32
CA VAL A 113 3.79 8.07 3.23
C VAL A 113 4.16 9.56 3.08
N LEU A 114 5.09 10.06 3.89
CA LEU A 114 5.55 11.45 3.81
C LEU A 114 6.15 11.77 2.43
N TYR A 115 7.00 10.88 1.90
CA TYR A 115 7.54 11.01 0.54
C TYR A 115 6.41 11.12 -0.48
N LEU A 116 5.46 10.18 -0.48
CA LEU A 116 4.37 10.15 -1.46
C LEU A 116 3.38 11.32 -1.30
N ALA A 117 3.24 11.88 -0.09
CA ALA A 117 2.35 13.00 0.20
C ALA A 117 2.97 14.37 -0.16
N SER A 118 4.30 14.46 -0.22
CA SER A 118 5.02 15.73 -0.38
C SER A 118 5.45 16.01 -1.82
N GLU A 119 5.98 17.22 -2.05
CA GLU A 119 6.59 17.64 -3.32
C GLU A 119 7.84 16.82 -3.70
N ALA A 120 8.46 16.11 -2.74
CA ALA A 120 9.56 15.19 -3.04
C ALA A 120 9.16 14.08 -4.04
N SER A 121 7.87 13.82 -4.17
CA SER A 121 7.31 12.85 -5.12
C SER A 121 6.50 13.51 -6.26
N SER A 122 6.78 14.78 -6.58
CA SER A 122 6.04 15.56 -7.59
C SER A 122 6.00 14.89 -8.98
N TYR A 123 6.99 14.07 -9.32
CA TYR A 123 7.05 13.30 -10.58
C TYR A 123 6.77 11.80 -10.38
N THR A 124 6.10 11.42 -9.27
CA THR A 124 5.80 10.02 -8.93
C THR A 124 4.29 9.81 -8.88
N THR A 125 3.74 9.09 -9.86
CA THR A 125 2.32 8.67 -9.88
C THR A 125 2.18 7.27 -10.47
N GLY A 126 1.21 6.50 -10.01
CA GLY A 126 0.94 5.13 -10.45
C GLY A 126 1.91 4.09 -9.88
N VAL A 127 2.81 4.45 -8.95
CA VAL A 127 3.75 3.51 -8.35
C VAL A 127 3.09 2.65 -7.28
N ALA A 128 3.57 1.41 -7.16
CA ALA A 128 3.35 0.55 -6.00
C ALA A 128 4.67 0.47 -5.22
N LEU A 129 4.76 1.24 -4.13
CA LEU A 129 5.97 1.36 -3.32
C LEU A 129 5.99 0.29 -2.22
N ASN A 130 6.93 -0.64 -2.30
CA ASN A 130 7.13 -1.68 -1.31
C ASN A 130 7.88 -1.12 -0.08
N VAL A 131 7.36 -1.40 1.12
CA VAL A 131 8.03 -1.16 2.40
C VAL A 131 7.93 -2.46 3.19
N ASP A 132 8.80 -3.44 2.85
CA ASP A 132 8.60 -4.85 3.16
C ASP A 132 9.85 -5.58 3.66
N GLY A 133 10.93 -4.85 3.91
CA GLY A 133 12.19 -5.43 4.36
C GLY A 133 12.88 -6.32 3.31
N GLY A 134 12.53 -6.15 2.03
CA GLY A 134 13.08 -6.89 0.90
C GLY A 134 12.30 -8.17 0.55
N PHE A 135 11.11 -8.38 1.12
CA PHE A 135 10.32 -9.59 0.87
C PHE A 135 10.02 -9.83 -0.62
N LEU A 136 9.82 -8.77 -1.40
CA LEU A 136 9.52 -8.83 -2.84
C LEU A 136 10.76 -8.62 -3.74
N SER A 137 11.95 -8.61 -3.17
CA SER A 137 13.20 -8.45 -3.92
C SER A 137 13.65 -9.73 -4.62
#